data_86906052b79b5e1adcc60aa18830a761
#
_entry.id   86906052b79b5e1adcc60aa18830a761
#
_cell.length_a   1.000
_cell.length_b   1.000
_cell.length_c   1.000
_cell.angle_alpha   90.00
_cell.angle_beta   90.00
_cell.angle_gamma   90.00
#
_symmetry.space_group_name_H-M   'P 1'
#
loop_
_entity.id
_entity.type
_entity.pdbx_description
1 polymer ?
#
loop_
_entity_poly.entity_id
_entity_poly.type
_entity_poly.pdbx_seq_one_letter_code
_entity_poly.pdbx_strand_id
1 'polypeptide(L)'
;KVKIYNTIRELSDHCYETFAMRSLNHEIYTAGKGGGFSWLQEHLDSSYIPGWFVPELKDAAIINSGMNRWHNYYVEGMNWLTQQVGIDGIYLDDVAFDRTTMKRVKRVLTKDGHPGIIDLHSANQYDKADGWNNSANLYMEHFPYLNRLWFGEYFDYEHNSPDFFLTEVSGIPFGLMGEMLQGGGNPWRGMIYGMTNRMPWSDNADPRPIWKLWDSFGMQGTQMIGYWSENCPVRTDNDKVLVTVYKKKGSALISIASWADDDT
;
A
#
# COMPACT_ATOMS: atom_id res chain seq x y z
N LYS A 1 -5.47 -13.62 8.42
CA LYS A 1 -5.55 -12.26 8.94
C LYS A 1 -6.51 -11.44 8.10
N VAL A 2 -7.37 -10.66 8.76
CA VAL A 2 -8.34 -9.79 8.11
C VAL A 2 -7.92 -8.34 8.31
N LYS A 3 -7.67 -7.65 7.21
CA LYS A 3 -7.42 -6.21 7.16
C LYS A 3 -8.53 -5.54 6.38
N ILE A 4 -9.08 -4.48 6.91
CA ILE A 4 -10.11 -3.70 6.22
C ILE A 4 -9.47 -2.58 5.42
N TYR A 5 -10.09 -2.28 4.28
CA TYR A 5 -9.70 -1.21 3.37
C TYR A 5 -10.18 0.15 3.90
N ASN A 6 -9.33 1.17 3.81
CA ASN A 6 -9.64 2.53 4.21
C ASN A 6 -9.04 3.55 3.25
N THR A 7 -9.84 4.52 2.84
CA THR A 7 -9.41 5.76 2.20
C THR A 7 -9.71 6.91 3.14
N ILE A 8 -8.80 7.27 3.99
CA ILE A 8 -9.07 8.29 5.01
C ILE A 8 -8.81 9.73 4.53
N ARG A 9 -8.26 9.88 3.35
CA ARG A 9 -8.13 11.17 2.68
C ARG A 9 -9.48 11.68 2.19
N GLU A 10 -10.38 10.79 1.83
CA GLU A 10 -11.70 11.10 1.35
C GLU A 10 -12.77 10.71 2.36
N LEU A 11 -13.84 11.50 2.43
CA LEU A 11 -15.06 11.20 3.16
C LEU A 11 -16.21 10.99 2.17
N SER A 12 -16.85 9.84 2.26
CA SER A 12 -18.06 9.54 1.48
C SER A 12 -19.23 10.42 1.93
N ASP A 13 -20.08 10.80 1.00
CA ASP A 13 -21.34 11.45 1.31
C ASP A 13 -22.36 10.52 2.00
N HIS A 14 -22.10 9.20 2.00
CA HIS A 14 -22.87 8.24 2.80
C HIS A 14 -22.39 8.09 4.25
N CYS A 15 -21.28 8.74 4.59
CA CYS A 15 -20.76 8.72 5.95
C CYS A 15 -21.57 9.66 6.86
N TYR A 16 -22.09 9.15 7.96
CA TYR A 16 -22.86 9.96 8.92
C TYR A 16 -22.07 11.16 9.43
N GLU A 17 -20.78 11.01 9.58
CA GLU A 17 -19.87 12.05 10.03
C GLU A 17 -19.82 13.23 9.05
N THR A 18 -19.98 12.98 7.75
CA THR A 18 -20.07 14.03 6.73
C THR A 18 -21.22 14.98 7.03
N PHE A 19 -22.39 14.46 7.36
CA PHE A 19 -23.56 15.28 7.74
C PHE A 19 -23.34 16.02 9.06
N ALA A 20 -22.83 15.32 10.07
CA ALA A 20 -22.60 15.89 11.39
C ALA A 20 -21.52 16.99 11.35
N MET A 21 -20.49 16.82 10.53
CA MET A 21 -19.33 17.71 10.50
C MET A 21 -19.42 18.82 9.44
N ARG A 22 -20.46 18.86 8.61
CA ARG A 22 -20.57 19.87 7.56
C ARG A 22 -20.51 21.29 8.08
N SER A 23 -21.00 21.54 9.29
CA SER A 23 -20.97 22.85 9.94
C SER A 23 -19.56 23.32 10.29
N LEU A 24 -18.59 22.40 10.34
CA LEU A 24 -17.18 22.69 10.57
C LEU A 24 -16.43 23.08 9.30
N ASN A 25 -17.08 22.88 8.13
CA ASN A 25 -16.59 23.25 6.81
C ASN A 25 -15.08 23.01 6.64
N HIS A 26 -14.30 24.03 6.41
CA HIS A 26 -12.87 23.92 6.11
C HIS A 26 -11.99 23.49 7.28
N GLU A 27 -12.54 23.29 8.45
CA GLU A 27 -11.83 22.54 9.47
C GLU A 27 -11.67 21.05 9.06
N ILE A 28 -12.68 20.52 8.34
CA ILE A 28 -12.72 19.10 7.93
C ILE A 28 -12.41 18.96 6.45
N TYR A 29 -13.03 19.77 5.60
CA TYR A 29 -12.96 19.65 4.15
C TYR A 29 -11.97 20.63 3.54
N THR A 30 -11.16 20.11 2.61
CA THR A 30 -10.22 20.96 1.88
C THR A 30 -10.98 21.93 0.96
N ALA A 31 -10.68 23.20 1.06
CA ALA A 31 -11.27 24.24 0.21
C ALA A 31 -10.89 24.05 -1.27
N GLY A 32 -11.84 24.22 -2.17
CA GLY A 32 -11.62 24.05 -3.61
C GLY A 32 -12.77 24.57 -4.46
N LYS A 33 -12.80 24.13 -5.71
CA LYS A 33 -13.76 24.62 -6.70
C LYS A 33 -15.15 23.97 -6.63
N GLY A 34 -15.31 22.96 -5.78
CA GLY A 34 -16.54 22.17 -5.75
C GLY A 34 -16.71 21.29 -6.99
N GLY A 35 -17.88 20.72 -7.13
CA GLY A 35 -18.26 19.83 -8.24
C GLY A 35 -18.73 18.46 -7.77
N GLY A 36 -19.02 17.57 -8.70
CA GLY A 36 -19.41 16.21 -8.40
C GLY A 36 -20.90 16.02 -8.09
N PHE A 37 -21.22 15.34 -7.01
CA PHE A 37 -22.59 14.94 -6.69
C PHE A 37 -23.43 16.11 -6.16
N SER A 38 -24.72 16.21 -6.60
CA SER A 38 -25.60 17.33 -6.32
C SER A 38 -25.82 17.62 -4.82
N TRP A 39 -25.92 16.54 -3.99
CA TRP A 39 -26.05 16.73 -2.55
C TRP A 39 -24.87 17.49 -1.95
N LEU A 40 -23.65 17.19 -2.39
CA LEU A 40 -22.45 17.90 -1.94
C LEU A 40 -22.51 19.38 -2.35
N GLN A 41 -22.94 19.65 -3.57
CA GLN A 41 -23.10 21.02 -4.07
C GLN A 41 -24.15 21.81 -3.27
N GLU A 42 -25.28 21.20 -2.95
CA GLU A 42 -26.35 21.85 -2.18
C GLU A 42 -25.95 22.12 -0.72
N HIS A 43 -25.12 21.28 -0.12
CA HIS A 43 -24.83 21.30 1.32
C HIS A 43 -23.45 21.85 1.68
N LEU A 44 -22.50 21.77 0.78
CA LEU A 44 -21.13 22.26 0.95
C LEU A 44 -20.81 23.41 0.00
N ASP A 45 -21.79 23.80 -0.81
CA ASP A 45 -21.61 24.83 -1.85
C ASP A 45 -20.52 24.41 -2.85
N SER A 46 -19.75 25.35 -3.37
CA SER A 46 -18.62 25.08 -4.27
C SER A 46 -17.26 25.06 -3.56
N SER A 47 -17.27 25.11 -2.23
CA SER A 47 -16.06 25.36 -1.43
C SER A 47 -15.42 24.07 -0.90
N TYR A 48 -15.23 23.06 -1.76
CA TYR A 48 -14.56 21.82 -1.43
C TYR A 48 -13.83 21.24 -2.64
N ILE A 49 -13.01 20.21 -2.44
CA ILE A 49 -12.40 19.44 -3.52
C ILE A 49 -13.13 18.10 -3.61
N PRO A 50 -13.79 17.80 -4.75
CA PRO A 50 -14.35 16.47 -4.96
C PRO A 50 -13.21 15.45 -5.12
N GLY A 51 -13.36 14.28 -4.50
CA GLY A 51 -12.47 13.16 -4.69
C GLY A 51 -12.92 12.31 -5.89
N TRP A 52 -13.67 11.26 -5.63
CA TRP A 52 -14.19 10.36 -6.65
C TRP A 52 -15.73 10.26 -6.59
N PHE A 53 -16.31 9.72 -7.63
CA PHE A 53 -17.73 9.48 -7.73
C PHE A 53 -17.98 8.10 -8.37
N VAL A 54 -18.82 7.29 -7.71
CA VAL A 54 -19.27 5.99 -8.21
C VAL A 54 -20.76 6.08 -8.53
N PRO A 55 -21.14 6.31 -9.80
CA PRO A 55 -22.54 6.57 -10.19
C PRO A 55 -23.51 5.45 -9.80
N GLU A 56 -23.06 4.21 -9.90
CA GLU A 56 -23.87 3.02 -9.60
C GLU A 56 -24.31 2.96 -8.15
N LEU A 57 -23.47 3.45 -7.26
CA LEU A 57 -23.73 3.51 -5.81
C LEU A 57 -24.31 4.86 -5.38
N LYS A 58 -24.31 5.84 -6.28
CA LYS A 58 -24.59 7.25 -5.94
C LYS A 58 -23.72 7.73 -4.79
N ASP A 59 -22.49 7.23 -4.72
CA ASP A 59 -21.54 7.56 -3.68
C ASP A 59 -20.49 8.54 -4.23
N ALA A 60 -20.30 9.63 -3.53
CA ALA A 60 -19.31 10.64 -3.84
C ALA A 60 -18.43 10.90 -2.62
N ALA A 61 -17.19 11.25 -2.87
CA ALA A 61 -16.25 11.55 -1.82
C ALA A 61 -15.71 12.97 -1.94
N ILE A 62 -15.41 13.55 -0.81
CA ILE A 62 -14.75 14.85 -0.70
C ILE A 62 -13.45 14.72 0.06
N ILE A 63 -12.45 15.48 -0.35
CA ILE A 63 -11.14 15.44 0.28
C ILE A 63 -11.19 16.18 1.62
N ASN A 64 -10.79 15.50 2.68
CA ASN A 64 -10.66 16.11 3.99
C ASN A 64 -9.29 16.75 4.17
N SER A 65 -9.18 17.68 5.11
CA SER A 65 -7.91 18.28 5.50
C SER A 65 -7.08 17.32 6.36
N GLY A 66 -5.75 17.39 6.21
CA GLY A 66 -4.83 16.38 6.74
C GLY A 66 -4.76 16.26 8.25
N MET A 67 -5.11 17.29 9.01
CA MET A 67 -5.09 17.29 10.47
C MET A 67 -6.36 17.95 10.99
N ASN A 68 -7.35 17.14 11.35
CA ASN A 68 -8.66 17.65 11.76
C ASN A 68 -9.33 16.75 12.80
N ARG A 69 -10.47 17.20 13.33
CA ARG A 69 -11.24 16.45 14.33
C ARG A 69 -11.84 15.16 13.80
N TRP A 70 -12.00 14.97 12.50
CA TRP A 70 -12.40 13.72 11.88
C TRP A 70 -11.49 12.56 12.31
N HIS A 71 -10.19 12.78 12.45
CA HIS A 71 -9.25 11.77 12.85
C HIS A 71 -9.52 11.20 14.27
N ASN A 72 -10.18 11.95 15.14
CA ASN A 72 -10.60 11.42 16.43
C ASN A 72 -11.70 10.36 16.28
N TYR A 73 -12.68 10.59 15.41
CA TYR A 73 -13.70 9.60 15.06
C TYR A 73 -13.08 8.38 14.41
N TYR A 74 -12.17 8.60 13.49
CA TYR A 74 -11.46 7.52 12.79
C TYR A 74 -10.69 6.63 13.78
N VAL A 75 -9.90 7.21 14.67
CA VAL A 75 -9.14 6.47 15.69
C VAL A 75 -10.07 5.68 16.60
N GLU A 76 -11.19 6.26 17.04
CA GLU A 76 -12.15 5.56 17.90
C GLU A 76 -12.91 4.47 17.12
N GLY A 77 -13.23 4.71 15.85
CA GLY A 77 -13.79 3.68 14.97
C GLY A 77 -12.85 2.48 14.83
N MET A 78 -11.54 2.71 14.66
CA MET A 78 -10.54 1.63 14.64
C MET A 78 -10.44 0.90 15.97
N ASN A 79 -10.53 1.61 17.09
CA ASN A 79 -10.59 0.98 18.41
C ASN A 79 -11.80 0.06 18.53
N TRP A 80 -12.98 0.53 18.13
CA TRP A 80 -14.21 -0.27 18.16
C TRP A 80 -14.10 -1.51 17.26
N LEU A 81 -13.65 -1.35 16.02
CA LEU A 81 -13.47 -2.46 15.06
C LEU A 81 -12.49 -3.51 15.57
N THR A 82 -11.42 -3.08 16.22
CA THR A 82 -10.43 -3.99 16.82
C THR A 82 -11.04 -4.76 17.98
N GLN A 83 -11.74 -4.07 18.89
CA GLN A 83 -12.22 -4.67 20.14
C GLN A 83 -13.54 -5.45 19.95
N GLN A 84 -14.44 -5.01 19.08
CA GLN A 84 -15.78 -5.60 18.94
C GLN A 84 -15.90 -6.53 17.73
N VAL A 85 -15.17 -6.26 16.66
CA VAL A 85 -15.20 -7.07 15.44
C VAL A 85 -13.99 -8.01 15.36
N GLY A 86 -12.86 -7.63 15.96
CA GLY A 86 -11.65 -8.45 16.01
C GLY A 86 -10.85 -8.40 14.71
N ILE A 87 -10.81 -7.26 14.03
CA ILE A 87 -9.95 -7.10 12.85
C ILE A 87 -8.48 -7.21 13.22
N ASP A 88 -7.68 -7.79 12.34
CA ASP A 88 -6.22 -7.92 12.54
C ASP A 88 -5.44 -6.66 12.17
N GLY A 89 -6.04 -5.78 11.38
CA GLY A 89 -5.38 -4.57 10.92
C GLY A 89 -6.15 -3.83 9.84
N ILE A 90 -5.44 -2.95 9.15
CA ILE A 90 -5.99 -2.08 8.10
C ILE A 90 -5.09 -2.04 6.87
N TYR A 91 -5.72 -1.75 5.74
CA TYR A 91 -5.06 -1.34 4.52
C TYR A 91 -5.43 0.12 4.26
N LEU A 92 -4.45 0.99 4.23
CA LEU A 92 -4.61 2.41 3.95
C LEU A 92 -4.35 2.66 2.47
N ASP A 93 -5.36 3.15 1.79
CA ASP A 93 -5.23 3.67 0.43
C ASP A 93 -5.03 5.18 0.53
N ASP A 94 -3.79 5.58 0.46
CA ASP A 94 -3.29 6.90 0.87
C ASP A 94 -3.44 7.22 2.37
N VAL A 95 -2.71 8.21 2.80
CA VAL A 95 -2.73 8.75 4.17
C VAL A 95 -2.89 10.26 4.12
N ALA A 96 -3.90 10.77 4.82
CA ALA A 96 -4.12 12.20 4.97
C ALA A 96 -4.07 12.65 6.43
N PHE A 97 -3.27 11.98 7.24
CA PHE A 97 -3.05 12.37 8.62
C PHE A 97 -1.57 12.33 9.00
N ASP A 98 -1.23 13.02 10.05
CA ASP A 98 0.12 13.15 10.56
C ASP A 98 0.62 11.90 11.29
N ARG A 99 1.90 11.88 11.59
CA ARG A 99 2.55 10.83 12.37
C ARG A 99 1.90 10.62 13.75
N THR A 100 1.39 11.67 14.40
CA THR A 100 0.74 11.55 15.71
C THR A 100 -0.54 10.73 15.62
N THR A 101 -1.33 10.97 14.59
CA THR A 101 -2.53 10.19 14.30
C THR A 101 -2.17 8.75 13.96
N MET A 102 -1.13 8.51 13.14
CA MET A 102 -0.64 7.15 12.85
C MET A 102 -0.25 6.40 14.13
N LYS A 103 0.44 7.05 15.08
CA LYS A 103 0.78 6.45 16.39
C LYS A 103 -0.46 6.06 17.18
N ARG A 104 -1.49 6.91 17.15
CA ARG A 104 -2.77 6.64 17.83
C ARG A 104 -3.48 5.45 17.19
N VAL A 105 -3.54 5.39 15.86
CA VAL A 105 -4.09 4.27 15.11
C VAL A 105 -3.35 2.98 15.45
N LYS A 106 -2.01 2.98 15.38
CA LYS A 106 -1.21 1.80 15.74
C LYS A 106 -1.48 1.34 17.16
N ARG A 107 -1.60 2.27 18.10
CA ARG A 107 -1.86 1.97 19.50
C ARG A 107 -3.20 1.26 19.73
N VAL A 108 -4.27 1.73 19.07
CA VAL A 108 -5.59 1.09 19.22
C VAL A 108 -5.66 -0.25 18.50
N LEU A 109 -5.00 -0.38 17.34
CA LEU A 109 -4.94 -1.64 16.58
C LEU A 109 -4.12 -2.74 17.29
N THR A 110 -3.17 -2.36 18.16
CA THR A 110 -2.34 -3.35 18.92
C THR A 110 -2.82 -3.58 20.35
N LYS A 111 -3.91 -2.92 20.74
CA LYS A 111 -4.45 -3.06 22.10
C LYS A 111 -4.85 -4.52 22.37
N ASP A 112 -4.64 -4.96 23.61
CA ASP A 112 -4.99 -6.29 24.11
C ASP A 112 -4.41 -7.46 23.26
N GLY A 113 -3.25 -7.23 22.66
CA GLY A 113 -2.52 -8.26 21.93
C GLY A 113 -2.99 -8.50 20.49
N HIS A 114 -3.82 -7.62 19.94
CA HIS A 114 -4.17 -7.68 18.51
C HIS A 114 -2.93 -7.45 17.64
N PRO A 115 -2.86 -8.03 16.44
CA PRO A 115 -1.68 -7.96 15.57
C PRO A 115 -1.33 -6.54 15.13
N GLY A 116 -2.32 -5.68 14.95
CA GLY A 116 -2.15 -4.29 14.55
C GLY A 116 -1.41 -4.11 13.23
N ILE A 117 -1.75 -4.92 12.23
CA ILE A 117 -1.12 -4.90 10.92
C ILE A 117 -1.58 -3.65 10.16
N ILE A 118 -0.63 -2.88 9.66
CA ILE A 118 -0.92 -1.71 8.80
C ILE A 118 -0.17 -1.88 7.49
N ASP A 119 -0.92 -1.95 6.41
CA ASP A 119 -0.43 -1.89 5.05
C ASP A 119 -0.74 -0.50 4.49
N LEU A 120 0.21 0.11 3.82
CA LEU A 120 0.05 1.41 3.18
C LEU A 120 0.21 1.26 1.68
N HIS A 121 -0.81 1.69 0.96
CA HIS A 121 -0.76 1.99 -0.46
C HIS A 121 -0.72 3.50 -0.67
N SER A 122 0.02 3.92 -1.65
CA SER A 122 -0.13 5.23 -2.27
C SER A 122 0.07 5.06 -3.77
N ALA A 123 -0.69 5.82 -4.54
CA ALA A 123 -0.46 5.92 -5.97
C ALA A 123 0.98 6.37 -6.17
N ASN A 124 1.77 5.51 -6.77
CA ASN A 124 3.15 5.81 -6.98
C ASN A 124 3.31 6.74 -8.16
N GLN A 125 3.25 7.99 -7.84
CA GLN A 125 3.44 9.05 -8.79
C GLN A 125 4.94 9.20 -9.08
N TYR A 126 5.44 8.48 -10.08
CA TYR A 126 6.64 8.93 -10.79
C TYR A 126 6.30 10.13 -11.64
N ASP A 127 5.49 11.01 -11.12
CA ASP A 127 5.10 12.19 -11.85
C ASP A 127 6.28 13.15 -11.87
N LYS A 128 6.71 13.48 -13.06
CA LYS A 128 7.75 14.49 -13.26
C LYS A 128 7.36 15.85 -12.68
N ALA A 129 6.06 16.10 -12.49
CA ALA A 129 5.56 17.30 -11.85
C ALA A 129 5.90 17.39 -10.36
N ASP A 130 5.99 16.25 -9.68
CA ASP A 130 6.33 16.17 -8.26
C ASP A 130 7.86 16.08 -8.02
N GLY A 131 8.65 16.13 -9.08
CA GLY A 131 10.09 16.11 -9.02
C GLY A 131 10.65 14.71 -8.70
N TRP A 132 11.63 14.67 -7.79
CA TRP A 132 12.35 13.46 -7.41
C TRP A 132 11.66 12.64 -6.32
N ASN A 133 10.52 13.09 -5.84
CA ASN A 133 9.82 12.43 -4.76
C ASN A 133 9.00 11.26 -5.30
N ASN A 134 9.34 10.07 -4.87
CA ASN A 134 8.47 8.92 -5.00
C ASN A 134 7.57 8.78 -3.77
N SER A 135 6.58 7.90 -3.83
CA SER A 135 5.66 7.67 -2.70
C SER A 135 6.38 7.24 -1.43
N ALA A 136 7.47 6.47 -1.53
CA ALA A 136 8.25 6.07 -0.37
C ALA A 136 8.77 7.30 0.38
N ASN A 137 9.38 8.25 -0.31
CA ASN A 137 9.91 9.46 0.32
C ASN A 137 8.81 10.30 0.98
N LEU A 138 7.64 10.41 0.36
CA LEU A 138 6.53 11.19 0.89
C LEU A 138 5.96 10.62 2.19
N TYR A 139 6.06 9.31 2.41
CA TYR A 139 5.45 8.62 3.55
C TYR A 139 6.44 8.02 4.54
N MET A 140 7.73 8.33 4.43
CA MET A 140 8.78 7.77 5.32
C MET A 140 8.51 7.99 6.81
N GLU A 141 7.85 9.07 7.19
CA GLU A 141 7.51 9.33 8.60
C GLU A 141 6.57 8.26 9.20
N HIS A 142 5.84 7.54 8.36
CA HIS A 142 4.91 6.48 8.78
C HIS A 142 5.56 5.10 8.84
N PHE A 143 6.70 4.88 8.20
CA PHE A 143 7.35 3.57 8.09
C PHE A 143 7.54 2.83 9.41
N PRO A 144 7.90 3.47 10.54
CA PRO A 144 8.05 2.77 11.81
C PRO A 144 6.76 2.10 12.34
N TYR A 145 5.61 2.43 11.79
CA TYR A 145 4.30 1.93 12.23
C TYR A 145 3.70 0.91 11.25
N LEU A 146 4.28 0.80 10.06
CA LEU A 146 3.78 -0.03 8.97
C LEU A 146 4.34 -1.45 9.02
N ASN A 147 3.67 -2.35 8.35
CA ASN A 147 4.10 -3.74 8.14
C ASN A 147 4.43 -4.01 6.67
N ARG A 148 3.73 -3.34 5.74
CA ARG A 148 3.92 -3.50 4.31
C ARG A 148 3.71 -2.21 3.57
N LEU A 149 4.38 -2.10 2.42
CA LEU A 149 4.13 -1.07 1.41
C LEU A 149 3.59 -1.71 0.14
N TRP A 150 2.50 -1.12 -0.37
CA TRP A 150 1.86 -1.50 -1.62
C TRP A 150 2.10 -0.39 -2.64
N PHE A 151 3.36 -0.17 -2.97
CA PHE A 151 3.77 0.84 -3.92
C PHE A 151 4.04 0.22 -5.29
N GLY A 152 4.23 1.06 -6.30
CA GLY A 152 4.57 0.62 -7.65
C GLY A 152 3.40 0.54 -8.61
N GLU A 153 2.25 1.10 -8.27
CA GLU A 153 1.19 1.31 -9.23
C GLU A 153 1.71 2.19 -10.38
N TYR A 154 1.44 1.78 -11.63
CA TYR A 154 2.01 2.36 -12.86
C TYR A 154 3.53 2.22 -13.02
N PHE A 155 4.20 1.48 -12.16
CA PHE A 155 5.62 1.16 -12.36
C PHE A 155 5.77 0.13 -13.47
N ASP A 156 6.70 0.38 -14.37
CA ASP A 156 7.03 -0.55 -15.46
C ASP A 156 8.04 -1.60 -14.94
N TYR A 157 7.53 -2.71 -14.44
CA TYR A 157 8.34 -3.80 -13.90
C TYR A 157 9.13 -4.57 -14.95
N GLU A 158 8.78 -4.42 -16.22
CA GLU A 158 9.45 -5.12 -17.32
C GLU A 158 10.72 -4.40 -17.79
N HIS A 159 10.64 -3.07 -17.90
CA HIS A 159 11.68 -2.29 -18.54
C HIS A 159 12.52 -1.44 -17.56
N ASN A 160 12.03 -1.17 -16.37
CA ASN A 160 12.79 -0.44 -15.37
C ASN A 160 13.78 -1.34 -14.63
N SER A 161 14.88 -0.74 -14.18
CA SER A 161 15.92 -1.43 -13.43
C SER A 161 15.36 -2.06 -12.13
N PRO A 162 15.70 -3.33 -11.86
CA PRO A 162 15.38 -3.95 -10.58
C PRO A 162 15.90 -3.18 -9.37
N ASP A 163 17.09 -2.58 -9.47
CA ASP A 163 17.67 -1.80 -8.39
C ASP A 163 16.87 -0.54 -8.10
N PHE A 164 16.29 0.08 -9.13
CA PHE A 164 15.40 1.21 -8.94
C PHE A 164 14.13 0.81 -8.16
N PHE A 165 13.54 -0.32 -8.52
CA PHE A 165 12.39 -0.84 -7.74
C PHE A 165 12.80 -1.14 -6.29
N LEU A 166 13.94 -1.79 -6.08
CA LEU A 166 14.43 -2.15 -4.76
C LEU A 166 14.63 -0.91 -3.88
N THR A 167 15.29 0.13 -4.39
CA THR A 167 15.74 1.27 -3.59
C THR A 167 14.70 2.39 -3.48
N GLU A 168 13.92 2.61 -4.53
CA GLU A 168 13.05 3.79 -4.64
C GLU A 168 11.56 3.47 -4.43
N VAL A 169 11.16 2.21 -4.64
CA VAL A 169 9.73 1.83 -4.63
C VAL A 169 9.41 0.91 -3.48
N SER A 170 10.23 -0.11 -3.25
CA SER A 170 9.96 -1.11 -2.23
C SER A 170 10.27 -0.60 -0.82
N GLY A 171 9.65 -1.23 0.16
CA GLY A 171 9.96 -0.97 1.57
C GLY A 171 11.17 -1.76 2.09
N ILE A 172 11.82 -2.58 1.26
CA ILE A 172 12.88 -3.49 1.68
C ILE A 172 14.07 -2.79 2.34
N PRO A 173 14.59 -1.66 1.83
CA PRO A 173 15.69 -0.94 2.49
C PRO A 173 15.34 -0.44 3.89
N PHE A 174 14.06 -0.34 4.20
CA PHE A 174 13.55 0.12 5.50
C PHE A 174 13.06 -1.04 6.38
N GLY A 175 13.30 -2.29 5.97
CA GLY A 175 12.89 -3.49 6.71
C GLY A 175 11.40 -3.81 6.60
N LEU A 176 10.69 -3.22 5.63
CA LEU A 176 9.28 -3.49 5.37
C LEU A 176 9.13 -4.50 4.24
N MET A 177 8.13 -5.35 4.37
CA MET A 177 7.68 -6.14 3.23
C MET A 177 6.93 -5.24 2.26
N GLY A 178 6.97 -5.57 0.98
CA GLY A 178 6.20 -4.88 -0.03
C GLY A 178 5.40 -5.84 -0.88
N GLU A 179 4.55 -5.30 -1.70
CA GLU A 179 3.84 -6.05 -2.73
C GLU A 179 3.87 -5.26 -4.03
N MET A 180 4.01 -5.96 -5.14
CA MET A 180 3.87 -5.36 -6.46
C MET A 180 2.38 -5.10 -6.71
N LEU A 181 1.99 -3.85 -6.77
CA LEU A 181 0.59 -3.48 -6.85
C LEU A 181 0.01 -3.67 -8.25
N GLN A 182 0.82 -3.41 -9.26
CA GLN A 182 0.36 -3.41 -10.65
C GLN A 182 -0.07 -4.80 -11.10
N GLY A 183 -1.24 -4.90 -11.67
CA GLY A 183 -1.70 -6.08 -12.38
C GLY A 183 -1.16 -6.08 -13.80
N GLY A 184 -0.05 -6.74 -14.02
CA GLY A 184 0.63 -6.84 -15.32
C GLY A 184 2.05 -7.32 -15.14
N GLY A 185 2.72 -7.59 -16.25
CA GLY A 185 4.07 -8.10 -16.22
C GLY A 185 4.17 -9.54 -15.69
N ASN A 186 5.37 -9.94 -15.39
CA ASN A 186 5.66 -11.29 -14.93
C ASN A 186 5.68 -11.34 -13.38
N PRO A 187 4.66 -11.94 -12.74
CA PRO A 187 4.58 -11.97 -11.28
C PRO A 187 5.72 -12.77 -10.63
N TRP A 188 6.37 -13.69 -11.37
CA TRP A 188 7.51 -14.44 -10.88
C TRP A 188 8.74 -13.57 -10.63
N ARG A 189 8.88 -12.43 -11.32
CA ARG A 189 9.94 -11.47 -11.06
C ARG A 189 9.87 -10.89 -9.65
N GLY A 190 8.69 -10.77 -9.07
CA GLY A 190 8.53 -10.35 -7.68
C GLY A 190 9.24 -11.26 -6.67
N MET A 191 9.45 -12.51 -7.02
CA MET A 191 10.14 -13.47 -6.16
C MET A 191 11.60 -13.09 -5.85
N ILE A 192 12.27 -12.31 -6.68
CA ILE A 192 13.62 -11.84 -6.34
C ILE A 192 13.63 -10.82 -5.21
N TYR A 193 12.48 -10.17 -4.95
CA TYR A 193 12.29 -9.19 -3.88
C TYR A 193 11.55 -9.77 -2.66
N GLY A 194 11.17 -11.02 -2.69
CA GLY A 194 10.35 -11.61 -1.63
C GLY A 194 8.87 -11.25 -1.70
N MET A 195 8.41 -10.83 -2.85
CA MET A 195 7.03 -10.38 -3.05
C MET A 195 6.35 -11.07 -4.22
N THR A 196 5.05 -10.90 -4.27
CA THR A 196 4.19 -11.20 -5.41
C THR A 196 3.29 -10.01 -5.68
N ASN A 197 2.55 -10.03 -6.76
CA ASN A 197 1.46 -9.10 -6.96
C ASN A 197 0.18 -9.60 -6.28
N ARG A 198 -0.75 -8.70 -6.03
CA ARG A 198 -2.12 -9.03 -5.60
C ARG A 198 -2.90 -9.69 -6.73
N MET A 199 -4.08 -10.21 -6.42
CA MET A 199 -5.04 -10.60 -7.46
C MET A 199 -5.27 -9.41 -8.38
N PRO A 200 -5.03 -9.57 -9.69
CA PRO A 200 -5.03 -8.44 -10.62
C PRO A 200 -6.41 -7.86 -10.86
N TRP A 201 -6.44 -6.59 -11.24
CA TRP A 201 -7.61 -5.95 -11.84
C TRP A 201 -7.88 -6.45 -13.27
N SER A 202 -6.86 -7.02 -13.90
CA SER A 202 -6.91 -7.58 -15.24
C SER A 202 -6.33 -9.00 -15.24
N ASP A 203 -6.63 -9.78 -16.24
CA ASP A 203 -6.27 -11.20 -16.34
C ASP A 203 -4.77 -11.48 -16.55
N ASN A 204 -3.92 -10.46 -16.56
CA ASN A 204 -2.55 -10.56 -17.03
C ASN A 204 -1.53 -11.06 -16.00
N ALA A 205 -1.90 -11.20 -14.74
CA ALA A 205 -0.96 -11.67 -13.72
C ALA A 205 -1.67 -12.42 -12.59
N ASP A 206 -1.69 -13.73 -12.67
CA ASP A 206 -2.27 -14.60 -11.64
C ASP A 206 -1.21 -14.98 -10.60
N PRO A 207 -1.27 -14.50 -9.35
CA PRO A 207 -0.30 -14.84 -8.29
C PRO A 207 -0.53 -16.22 -7.67
N ARG A 208 -1.64 -16.90 -7.93
CA ARG A 208 -1.99 -18.18 -7.30
C ARG A 208 -0.94 -19.28 -7.51
N PRO A 209 -0.26 -19.39 -8.67
CA PRO A 209 0.83 -20.36 -8.80
C PRO A 209 2.00 -20.10 -7.84
N ILE A 210 2.35 -18.83 -7.62
CA ILE A 210 3.40 -18.44 -6.66
C ILE A 210 2.96 -18.76 -5.23
N TRP A 211 1.72 -18.44 -4.86
CA TRP A 211 1.19 -18.75 -3.53
C TRP A 211 1.19 -20.27 -3.27
N LYS A 212 0.81 -21.08 -4.27
CA LYS A 212 0.89 -22.54 -4.17
C LYS A 212 2.33 -23.04 -4.00
N LEU A 213 3.28 -22.42 -4.71
CA LEU A 213 4.70 -22.72 -4.53
C LEU A 213 5.15 -22.38 -3.11
N TRP A 214 4.78 -21.22 -2.60
CA TRP A 214 5.12 -20.80 -1.23
C TRP A 214 4.54 -21.74 -0.17
N ASP A 215 3.29 -22.14 -0.33
CA ASP A 215 2.65 -23.09 0.57
C ASP A 215 3.34 -24.45 0.52
N SER A 216 3.63 -24.96 -0.68
CA SER A 216 4.28 -26.27 -0.85
C SER A 216 5.72 -26.28 -0.37
N PHE A 217 6.46 -25.20 -0.57
CA PHE A 217 7.80 -25.05 -0.02
C PHE A 217 7.78 -24.84 1.49
N GLY A 218 6.73 -24.21 2.02
CA GLY A 218 6.62 -23.85 3.43
C GLY A 218 7.53 -22.68 3.78
N MET A 219 7.14 -21.49 3.36
CA MET A 219 7.97 -20.27 3.50
C MET A 219 8.21 -19.86 4.95
N GLN A 220 7.40 -20.30 5.89
CA GLN A 220 7.56 -19.94 7.30
C GLN A 220 8.94 -20.33 7.82
N GLY A 221 9.64 -19.37 8.40
CA GLY A 221 10.98 -19.56 8.96
C GLY A 221 12.11 -19.63 7.92
N THR A 222 11.83 -19.31 6.65
CA THR A 222 12.89 -19.14 5.64
C THR A 222 13.66 -17.85 5.86
N GLN A 223 14.95 -17.88 5.56
CA GLN A 223 15.78 -16.71 5.39
C GLN A 223 15.84 -16.35 3.91
N MET A 224 15.37 -15.15 3.56
CA MET A 224 15.59 -14.60 2.23
C MET A 224 16.96 -13.95 2.15
N ILE A 225 17.73 -14.30 1.12
CA ILE A 225 19.03 -13.72 0.81
C ILE A 225 18.89 -13.16 -0.61
N GLY A 226 18.64 -11.86 -0.68
CA GLY A 226 18.38 -11.16 -1.94
C GLY A 226 19.62 -11.03 -2.82
N TYR A 227 19.41 -10.84 -4.11
CA TYR A 227 20.49 -10.66 -5.10
C TYR A 227 21.44 -9.51 -4.76
N TRP A 228 20.97 -8.50 -4.04
CA TRP A 228 21.76 -7.35 -3.57
C TRP A 228 22.67 -7.66 -2.38
N SER A 229 22.53 -8.83 -1.79
CA SER A 229 23.33 -9.23 -0.63
C SER A 229 24.67 -9.79 -1.04
N GLU A 230 25.75 -9.30 -0.45
CA GLU A 230 27.09 -9.86 -0.63
C GLU A 230 27.18 -11.35 -0.25
N ASN A 231 26.36 -11.78 0.69
CA ASN A 231 26.28 -13.14 1.19
C ASN A 231 25.35 -14.07 0.36
N CYS A 232 24.83 -13.60 -0.78
CA CYS A 232 24.01 -14.46 -1.62
C CYS A 232 24.86 -15.63 -2.13
N PRO A 233 24.48 -16.89 -1.83
CA PRO A 233 25.32 -18.06 -2.15
C PRO A 233 25.29 -18.45 -3.62
N VAL A 234 24.41 -17.85 -4.41
CA VAL A 234 24.27 -18.10 -5.84
C VAL A 234 24.49 -16.77 -6.57
N ARG A 235 25.30 -16.82 -7.60
CA ARG A 235 25.61 -15.71 -8.50
C ARG A 235 25.44 -16.15 -9.93
N THR A 236 25.19 -15.19 -10.80
CA THR A 236 25.18 -15.38 -12.26
C THR A 236 26.38 -14.63 -12.84
N ASP A 237 26.80 -15.03 -14.00
CA ASP A 237 27.83 -14.33 -14.80
C ASP A 237 27.24 -13.26 -15.73
N ASN A 238 25.92 -13.13 -15.73
CA ASN A 238 25.19 -12.09 -16.46
C ASN A 238 24.56 -11.11 -15.45
N ASP A 239 24.94 -9.85 -15.53
CA ASP A 239 24.49 -8.78 -14.63
C ASP A 239 22.99 -8.46 -14.77
N LYS A 240 22.38 -8.85 -15.89
CA LYS A 240 20.93 -8.74 -16.12
C LYS A 240 20.11 -9.94 -15.60
N VAL A 241 20.79 -10.98 -15.10
CA VAL A 241 20.14 -12.16 -14.54
C VAL A 241 20.37 -12.18 -13.03
N LEU A 242 19.31 -12.00 -12.27
CA LEU A 242 19.37 -11.83 -10.83
C LEU A 242 18.86 -13.07 -10.09
N VAL A 243 19.45 -13.35 -8.93
CA VAL A 243 19.13 -14.52 -8.13
C VAL A 243 18.89 -14.18 -6.67
N THR A 244 17.76 -14.59 -6.14
CA THR A 244 17.45 -14.54 -4.70
C THR A 244 17.25 -15.95 -4.17
N VAL A 245 17.79 -16.22 -2.99
CA VAL A 245 17.75 -17.55 -2.35
C VAL A 245 16.90 -17.48 -1.09
N TYR A 246 15.91 -18.38 -1.00
CA TYR A 246 15.12 -18.62 0.20
C TYR A 246 15.61 -19.88 0.86
N LYS A 247 16.29 -19.75 1.99
CA LYS A 247 16.99 -20.83 2.66
C LYS A 247 16.29 -21.25 3.95
N LYS A 248 16.14 -22.54 4.16
CA LYS A 248 15.79 -23.13 5.45
C LYS A 248 16.59 -24.40 5.69
N LYS A 249 16.45 -25.03 6.86
CA LYS A 249 17.18 -26.25 7.18
C LYS A 249 16.87 -27.36 6.16
N GLY A 250 17.90 -27.78 5.46
CA GLY A 250 17.84 -28.93 4.53
C GLY A 250 17.24 -28.62 3.14
N SER A 251 16.83 -27.39 2.85
CA SER A 251 16.30 -27.03 1.53
C SER A 251 16.46 -25.55 1.21
N ALA A 252 16.44 -25.24 -0.08
CA ALA A 252 16.43 -23.87 -0.58
C ALA A 252 15.49 -23.77 -1.80
N LEU A 253 14.83 -22.64 -1.91
CA LEU A 253 14.11 -22.20 -3.11
C LEU A 253 14.93 -21.10 -3.75
N ILE A 254 15.24 -21.26 -5.04
CA ILE A 254 16.03 -20.29 -5.81
C ILE A 254 15.10 -19.61 -6.79
N SER A 255 15.04 -18.30 -6.71
CA SER A 255 14.34 -17.46 -7.67
C SER A 255 15.36 -16.83 -8.62
N ILE A 256 15.15 -17.03 -9.91
CA ILE A 256 15.99 -16.47 -10.98
C ILE A 256 15.09 -15.64 -11.88
N ALA A 257 15.51 -14.42 -12.16
CA ALA A 257 14.79 -13.53 -13.08
C ALA A 257 15.77 -12.81 -14.02
N SER A 258 15.39 -12.72 -15.30
CA SER A 258 16.18 -12.09 -16.35
C SER A 258 15.56 -10.77 -16.79
N TRP A 259 16.38 -9.77 -16.97
CA TRP A 259 16.12 -8.50 -17.66
C TRP A 259 16.99 -8.38 -18.93
N ALA A 260 17.56 -9.48 -19.38
CA ALA A 260 18.29 -9.51 -20.66
C ALA A 260 17.30 -9.39 -21.83
N ASP A 261 17.76 -8.78 -22.93
CA ASP A 261 16.97 -8.58 -24.15
C ASP A 261 16.98 -9.80 -25.06
N ASP A 262 17.81 -10.78 -24.76
CA ASP A 262 18.02 -12.02 -25.51
C ASP A 262 17.86 -13.26 -24.61
N ASP A 263 17.61 -14.39 -25.23
CA ASP A 263 17.57 -15.69 -24.55
C ASP A 263 18.99 -16.09 -24.15
N THR A 264 19.37 -15.76 -22.92
CA THR A 264 20.67 -16.10 -22.32
C THR A 264 20.59 -17.32 -21.42
#